data_1e2cc448f2df02e187c0af9794bc6182
#
_entry.id   1e2cc448f2df02e187c0af9794bc6182
#
_cell.length_a   1.000
_cell.length_b   1.000
_cell.length_c   1.000
_cell.angle_alpha   90.00
_cell.angle_beta   90.00
_cell.angle_gamma   90.00
#
_symmetry.space_group_name_H-M   'P 1'
#
loop_
_entity.id
_entity.type
_entity.pdbx_description
1 polymer ?
#
loop_
_entity_poly.entity_id
_entity_poly.type
_entity_poly.pdbx_seq_one_letter_code
_entity_poly.pdbx_strand_id
1 'polypeptide(L)'
;MHLATDEGFDIRKLIPAPTNTEEDAGPYITMGLCYGTDPENGNTDITIHRLCLQSKDEISMYFVPGRHLDTFRQKYEKAGKPMPISISIGVDPAIEIAACFEPPTTPLGFNELSIAGSLRGEGVQLVQCKTINEKAIARAEYVIEGELLPDVR
;
A
#
# COMPACT_ATOMS: atom_id res chain seq x y z
N MET A 1 -2.82 1.71 -18.45
CA MET A 1 -3.61 1.27 -17.28
C MET A 1 -4.21 -0.08 -17.63
N HIS A 2 -4.16 -1.03 -16.72
CA HIS A 2 -4.78 -2.35 -16.83
C HIS A 2 -5.83 -2.48 -15.73
N LEU A 3 -6.97 -3.08 -16.04
CA LEU A 3 -8.04 -3.32 -15.08
C LEU A 3 -8.16 -4.82 -14.82
N ALA A 4 -8.50 -5.20 -13.59
CA ALA A 4 -8.72 -6.62 -13.22
C ALA A 4 -9.86 -7.27 -14.06
N THR A 5 -10.73 -6.43 -14.64
CA THR A 5 -11.82 -6.84 -15.54
C THR A 5 -11.39 -7.00 -17.00
N ASP A 6 -10.17 -6.58 -17.37
CA ASP A 6 -9.69 -6.71 -18.75
C ASP A 6 -9.49 -8.19 -19.11
N GLU A 7 -9.80 -8.54 -20.34
CA GLU A 7 -9.58 -9.89 -20.85
C GLU A 7 -8.07 -10.23 -20.78
N GLY A 8 -7.75 -11.37 -20.20
CA GLY A 8 -6.37 -11.83 -20.05
C GLY A 8 -5.55 -11.10 -18.97
N PHE A 9 -6.19 -10.27 -18.14
CA PHE A 9 -5.51 -9.64 -17.00
C PHE A 9 -4.89 -10.68 -16.07
N ASP A 10 -3.62 -10.48 -15.74
CA ASP A 10 -2.91 -11.26 -14.73
C ASP A 10 -1.77 -10.39 -14.17
N ILE A 11 -1.92 -9.93 -12.93
CA ILE A 11 -0.94 -9.06 -12.27
C ILE A 11 0.45 -9.72 -12.18
N ARG A 12 0.52 -11.06 -12.09
CA ARG A 12 1.78 -11.81 -12.04
C ARG A 12 2.58 -11.73 -13.33
N LYS A 13 1.93 -11.32 -14.44
CA LYS A 13 2.57 -11.10 -15.74
C LYS A 13 2.92 -9.64 -15.98
N LEU A 14 2.28 -8.72 -15.23
CA LEU A 14 2.47 -7.28 -15.38
C LEU A 14 3.54 -6.74 -14.45
N ILE A 15 3.67 -7.31 -13.26
CA ILE A 15 4.63 -6.88 -12.24
C ILE A 15 5.74 -7.92 -12.10
N PRO A 16 7.01 -7.54 -12.28
CA PRO A 16 8.15 -8.44 -12.13
C PRO A 16 8.43 -8.71 -10.64
N ALA A 17 7.68 -9.64 -10.05
CA ALA A 17 7.85 -10.06 -8.67
C ALA A 17 8.59 -11.41 -8.63
N PRO A 18 9.76 -11.51 -7.96
CA PRO A 18 10.51 -12.77 -7.87
C PRO A 18 9.96 -13.69 -6.78
N THR A 19 10.14 -14.98 -6.97
CA THR A 19 10.18 -15.99 -5.90
C THR A 19 11.65 -16.13 -5.51
N ASN A 20 12.02 -15.74 -4.28
CA ASN A 20 13.42 -15.63 -3.88
C ASN A 20 13.98 -16.95 -3.33
N THR A 21 13.15 -17.77 -2.72
CA THR A 21 13.52 -19.08 -2.18
C THR A 21 12.45 -20.13 -2.51
N GLU A 22 12.82 -21.41 -2.42
CA GLU A 22 11.89 -22.52 -2.68
C GLU A 22 10.75 -22.60 -1.64
N GLU A 23 10.97 -22.03 -0.44
CA GLU A 23 10.01 -22.00 0.65
C GLU A 23 9.04 -20.80 0.58
N ASP A 24 9.26 -19.86 -0.33
CA ASP A 24 8.35 -18.73 -0.52
C ASP A 24 6.97 -19.22 -0.99
N ALA A 25 5.90 -18.62 -0.45
CA ALA A 25 4.52 -18.94 -0.83
C ALA A 25 4.17 -18.53 -2.28
N GLY A 26 5.05 -17.80 -2.94
CA GLY A 26 4.88 -17.32 -4.31
C GLY A 26 5.78 -16.13 -4.62
N PRO A 27 5.54 -15.42 -5.72
CA PRO A 27 6.28 -14.22 -6.07
C PRO A 27 5.92 -13.04 -5.16
N TYR A 28 6.92 -12.29 -4.70
CA TYR A 28 6.76 -11.17 -3.78
C TYR A 28 7.17 -9.84 -4.38
N ILE A 29 6.33 -8.82 -4.16
CA ILE A 29 6.71 -7.41 -4.20
C ILE A 29 7.26 -7.08 -2.82
N THR A 30 8.55 -6.79 -2.70
CA THR A 30 9.24 -6.61 -1.41
C THR A 30 9.20 -5.17 -0.91
N MET A 31 9.04 -4.19 -1.79
CA MET A 31 9.05 -2.74 -1.51
C MET A 31 7.76 -2.07 -2.01
N GLY A 32 6.61 -2.65 -1.67
CA GLY A 32 5.33 -2.02 -1.96
C GLY A 32 4.99 -0.98 -0.89
N LEU A 33 4.90 0.30 -1.25
CA LEU A 33 4.48 1.36 -0.36
C LEU A 33 2.96 1.44 -0.35
N CYS A 34 2.36 0.94 0.72
CA CYS A 34 0.92 0.91 0.93
C CYS A 34 0.45 2.20 1.57
N TYR A 35 -0.48 2.87 0.92
CA TYR A 35 -1.09 4.11 1.38
C TYR A 35 -2.58 3.90 1.63
N GLY A 36 -3.06 4.36 2.76
CA GLY A 36 -4.46 4.27 3.13
C GLY A 36 -4.88 5.39 4.07
N THR A 37 -6.20 5.58 4.19
CA THR A 37 -6.83 6.66 4.95
C THR A 37 -7.74 6.11 6.04
N ASP A 38 -7.64 6.67 7.26
CA ASP A 38 -8.53 6.37 8.38
C ASP A 38 -9.95 6.85 8.06
N PRO A 39 -10.96 5.97 8.07
CA PRO A 39 -12.33 6.32 7.68
C PRO A 39 -13.03 7.27 8.66
N GLU A 40 -12.52 7.42 9.88
CA GLU A 40 -13.17 8.22 10.92
C GLU A 40 -12.67 9.66 10.97
N ASN A 41 -11.38 9.89 10.73
CA ASN A 41 -10.75 11.20 10.94
C ASN A 41 -9.96 11.71 9.73
N GLY A 42 -9.79 10.88 8.69
CA GLY A 42 -9.08 11.24 7.48
C GLY A 42 -7.54 11.27 7.62
N ASN A 43 -7.00 10.79 8.73
CA ASN A 43 -5.56 10.61 8.87
C ASN A 43 -5.07 9.60 7.84
N THR A 44 -3.87 9.80 7.34
CA THR A 44 -3.27 8.94 6.31
C THR A 44 -2.01 8.29 6.83
N ASP A 45 -1.72 7.12 6.31
CA ASP A 45 -0.51 6.36 6.61
C ASP A 45 0.12 5.84 5.33
N ILE A 46 1.44 5.77 5.30
CA ILE A 46 2.20 5.12 4.26
C ILE A 46 3.26 4.21 4.89
N THR A 47 3.24 2.95 4.54
CA THR A 47 4.15 1.97 5.12
C THR A 47 4.54 0.90 4.09
N ILE A 48 5.72 0.30 4.28
CA ILE A 48 6.20 -0.76 3.39
C ILE A 48 5.61 -2.09 3.85
N HIS A 49 5.01 -2.81 2.90
CA HIS A 49 4.60 -4.20 3.08
C HIS A 49 5.22 -5.10 2.02
N ARG A 50 5.57 -6.32 2.41
CA ARG A 50 5.79 -7.39 1.45
C ARG A 50 4.45 -7.96 1.01
N LEU A 51 4.28 -8.10 -0.30
CA LEU A 51 3.03 -8.42 -0.94
C LEU A 51 3.22 -9.66 -1.79
N CYS A 52 2.52 -10.75 -1.48
CA CYS A 52 2.60 -11.97 -2.26
C CYS A 52 1.49 -12.01 -3.32
N LEU A 53 1.86 -12.20 -4.58
CA LEU A 53 0.91 -12.33 -5.67
C LEU A 53 0.29 -13.73 -5.65
N GLN A 54 -0.95 -13.85 -5.20
CA GLN A 54 -1.64 -15.14 -5.01
C GLN A 54 -2.30 -15.65 -6.28
N SER A 55 -3.00 -14.78 -6.99
CA SER A 55 -3.71 -15.13 -8.21
C SER A 55 -3.58 -14.04 -9.27
N LYS A 56 -4.37 -14.09 -10.33
CA LYS A 56 -4.35 -13.09 -11.40
C LYS A 56 -4.68 -11.67 -10.91
N ASP A 57 -5.47 -11.54 -9.84
CA ASP A 57 -6.03 -10.29 -9.33
C ASP A 57 -6.05 -10.21 -7.78
N GLU A 58 -5.37 -11.15 -7.11
CA GLU A 58 -5.31 -11.19 -5.66
C GLU A 58 -3.87 -11.09 -5.15
N ILE A 59 -3.70 -10.25 -4.14
CA ILE A 59 -2.44 -10.04 -3.42
C ILE A 59 -2.70 -10.27 -1.93
N SER A 60 -1.88 -11.10 -1.30
CA SER A 60 -1.90 -11.22 0.15
C SER A 60 -0.84 -10.35 0.80
N MET A 61 -1.17 -9.81 1.96
CA MET A 61 -0.26 -9.01 2.78
C MET A 61 -0.46 -9.35 4.26
N TYR A 62 0.62 -9.23 5.03
CA TYR A 62 0.58 -9.43 6.47
C TYR A 62 0.59 -8.09 7.19
N PHE A 63 -0.38 -7.90 8.08
CA PHE A 63 -0.43 -6.74 8.97
C PHE A 63 0.14 -7.09 10.34
N VAL A 64 1.07 -6.28 10.81
CA VAL A 64 1.51 -6.36 12.21
C VAL A 64 0.42 -5.71 13.07
N PRO A 65 -0.15 -6.43 14.04
CA PRO A 65 -1.23 -5.91 14.87
C PRO A 65 -0.86 -4.61 15.58
N GLY A 66 -1.76 -3.63 15.54
CA GLY A 66 -1.61 -2.34 16.23
C GLY A 66 -0.80 -1.30 15.48
N ARG A 67 -0.32 -1.58 14.28
CA ARG A 67 0.26 -0.55 13.40
C ARG A 67 -0.82 0.31 12.76
N HIS A 68 -0.43 1.47 12.22
CA HIS A 68 -1.39 2.48 11.76
C HIS A 68 -2.34 1.91 10.70
N LEU A 69 -1.78 1.34 9.62
CA LEU A 69 -2.60 0.80 8.53
C LEU A 69 -3.49 -0.38 8.98
N ASP A 70 -3.01 -1.23 9.92
CA ASP A 70 -3.84 -2.27 10.54
C ASP A 70 -5.00 -1.68 11.35
N THR A 71 -4.75 -0.59 12.08
CA THR A 71 -5.79 0.11 12.82
C THR A 71 -6.87 0.66 11.88
N PHE A 72 -6.49 1.22 10.74
CA PHE A 72 -7.44 1.69 9.73
C PHE A 72 -8.24 0.52 9.14
N ARG A 73 -7.55 -0.56 8.75
CA ARG A 73 -8.17 -1.78 8.24
C ARG A 73 -9.24 -2.32 9.21
N GLN A 74 -8.92 -2.40 10.51
CA GLN A 74 -9.86 -2.89 11.52
C GLN A 74 -11.14 -2.03 11.63
N LYS A 75 -11.04 -0.71 11.43
CA LYS A 75 -12.21 0.18 11.41
C LYS A 75 -13.10 -0.09 10.20
N TYR A 76 -12.52 -0.26 9.02
CA TYR A 76 -13.26 -0.66 7.82
C TYR A 76 -13.93 -2.02 8.00
N GLU A 77 -13.19 -3.01 8.49
CA GLU A 77 -13.68 -4.36 8.76
C GLU A 77 -14.85 -4.35 9.75
N LYS A 78 -14.74 -3.61 10.86
CA LYS A 78 -15.83 -3.42 11.84
C LYS A 78 -17.07 -2.79 11.21
N ALA A 79 -16.90 -1.96 10.20
CA ALA A 79 -18.00 -1.35 9.45
C ALA A 79 -18.53 -2.28 8.33
N GLY A 80 -17.99 -3.48 8.13
CA GLY A 80 -18.33 -4.41 7.05
C GLY A 80 -18.02 -3.86 5.66
N LYS A 81 -17.00 -2.99 5.54
CA LYS A 81 -16.63 -2.32 4.29
C LYS A 81 -15.21 -2.68 3.87
N PRO A 82 -14.95 -2.81 2.56
CA PRO A 82 -13.59 -2.92 2.07
C PRO A 82 -12.83 -1.61 2.32
N MET A 83 -11.53 -1.72 2.63
CA MET A 83 -10.65 -0.57 2.76
C MET A 83 -9.95 -0.33 1.44
N PRO A 84 -10.11 0.85 0.80
CA PRO A 84 -9.32 1.20 -0.38
C PRO A 84 -7.85 1.35 0.00
N ILE A 85 -6.97 0.85 -0.85
CA ILE A 85 -5.53 0.89 -0.66
C ILE A 85 -4.84 1.13 -2.00
N SER A 86 -3.85 2.01 -2.02
CA SER A 86 -2.94 2.13 -3.14
C SER A 86 -1.56 1.61 -2.76
N ILE A 87 -0.90 0.96 -3.72
CA ILE A 87 0.45 0.41 -3.56
C ILE A 87 1.33 1.07 -4.60
N SER A 88 2.26 1.90 -4.16
CA SER A 88 3.23 2.57 -5.03
C SER A 88 4.55 1.80 -5.03
N ILE A 89 5.14 1.62 -6.21
CA ILE A 89 6.41 0.91 -6.43
C ILE A 89 7.32 1.80 -7.27
N GLY A 90 8.62 1.83 -6.94
CA GLY A 90 9.59 2.65 -7.64
C GLY A 90 9.37 4.14 -7.38
N VAL A 91 9.61 4.57 -6.15
CA VAL A 91 9.47 5.97 -5.71
C VAL A 91 10.83 6.53 -5.30
N ASP A 92 10.85 7.82 -4.98
CA ASP A 92 12.04 8.49 -4.45
C ASP A 92 12.51 7.81 -3.15
N PRO A 93 13.82 7.49 -2.99
CA PRO A 93 14.36 6.84 -1.79
C PRO A 93 14.04 7.55 -0.47
N ALA A 94 13.88 8.88 -0.47
CA ALA A 94 13.47 9.61 0.73
C ALA A 94 12.05 9.22 1.18
N ILE A 95 11.17 8.86 0.25
CA ILE A 95 9.82 8.39 0.55
C ILE A 95 9.89 6.96 1.11
N GLU A 96 10.74 6.11 0.52
CA GLU A 96 10.95 4.74 1.03
C GLU A 96 11.50 4.74 2.46
N ILE A 97 12.50 5.59 2.73
CA ILE A 97 13.05 5.76 4.08
C ILE A 97 11.96 6.26 5.06
N ALA A 98 11.18 7.27 4.66
CA ALA A 98 10.12 7.80 5.49
C ALA A 98 9.05 6.76 5.82
N ALA A 99 8.68 5.90 4.87
CA ALA A 99 7.72 4.81 5.05
C ALA A 99 8.21 3.68 5.97
N CYS A 100 9.47 3.70 6.41
CA CYS A 100 10.01 2.76 7.40
C CYS A 100 9.77 3.21 8.84
N PHE A 101 9.37 4.46 9.08
CA PHE A 101 9.10 4.95 10.42
C PHE A 101 7.76 4.42 10.91
N GLU A 102 7.76 3.97 12.16
CA GLU A 102 6.64 3.25 12.77
C GLU A 102 6.52 3.63 14.26
N PRO A 103 5.39 3.32 14.92
CA PRO A 103 5.30 3.46 16.35
C PRO A 103 6.46 2.73 17.10
N PRO A 104 7.02 3.31 18.15
CA PRO A 104 6.61 4.56 18.82
C PRO A 104 7.22 5.83 18.22
N THR A 105 8.02 5.74 17.17
CA THR A 105 8.73 6.90 16.58
C THR A 105 7.75 7.88 15.93
N THR A 106 6.77 7.36 15.21
CA THR A 106 5.67 8.15 14.63
C THR A 106 4.36 7.76 15.31
N PRO A 107 3.72 8.68 16.05
CA PRO A 107 2.43 8.41 16.69
C PRO A 107 1.31 8.31 15.65
N LEU A 108 0.22 7.63 16.00
CA LEU A 108 -0.97 7.53 15.16
C LEU A 108 -1.47 8.92 14.73
N GLY A 109 -1.65 9.12 13.43
CA GLY A 109 -2.04 10.40 12.83
C GLY A 109 -0.87 11.27 12.40
N PHE A 110 0.37 10.86 12.65
CA PHE A 110 1.54 11.47 12.04
C PHE A 110 1.62 11.02 10.57
N ASN A 111 1.96 11.94 9.69
CA ASN A 111 2.11 11.63 8.27
C ASN A 111 3.60 11.51 7.92
N GLU A 112 4.06 10.30 7.65
CA GLU A 112 5.45 9.96 7.33
C GLU A 112 5.96 10.69 6.08
N LEU A 113 5.07 11.07 5.16
CA LEU A 113 5.44 11.88 3.99
C LEU A 113 5.99 13.25 4.35
N SER A 114 5.72 13.75 5.57
CA SER A 114 6.34 14.98 6.07
C SER A 114 7.84 14.81 6.32
N ILE A 115 8.28 13.62 6.73
CA ILE A 115 9.70 13.27 6.87
C ILE A 115 10.36 13.30 5.49
N ALA A 116 9.73 12.62 4.51
CA ALA A 116 10.22 12.62 3.14
C ALA A 116 10.30 14.04 2.55
N GLY A 117 9.27 14.86 2.80
CA GLY A 117 9.25 16.27 2.39
C GLY A 117 10.39 17.07 2.98
N SER A 118 10.69 16.85 4.28
CA SER A 118 11.80 17.51 4.96
C SER A 118 13.16 17.09 4.39
N LEU A 119 13.34 15.82 4.07
CA LEU A 119 14.58 15.31 3.46
C LEU A 119 14.78 15.84 2.04
N ARG A 120 13.71 16.01 1.28
CA ARG A 120 13.74 16.47 -0.11
C ARG A 120 13.77 18.00 -0.25
N GLY A 121 13.39 18.72 0.81
CA GLY A 121 13.18 20.17 0.76
C GLY A 121 11.90 20.59 0.02
N GLU A 122 11.03 19.64 -0.34
CA GLU A 122 9.73 19.89 -0.99
C GLU A 122 8.71 18.81 -0.60
N GLY A 123 7.44 19.17 -0.55
CA GLY A 123 6.35 18.24 -0.22
C GLY A 123 6.21 17.11 -1.24
N VAL A 124 5.89 15.92 -0.75
CA VAL A 124 5.57 14.78 -1.62
C VAL A 124 4.24 15.01 -2.31
N GLN A 125 4.25 14.92 -3.63
CA GLN A 125 3.04 15.08 -4.43
C GLN A 125 2.23 13.79 -4.46
N LEU A 126 0.94 13.90 -4.20
CA LEU A 126 -0.04 12.81 -4.32
C LEU A 126 -1.00 13.10 -5.47
N VAL A 127 -1.48 12.03 -6.10
CA VAL A 127 -2.53 12.08 -7.13
C VAL A 127 -3.72 11.22 -6.71
N GLN A 128 -4.90 11.60 -7.14
CA GLN A 128 -6.11 10.79 -6.93
C GLN A 128 -6.01 9.50 -7.75
N CYS A 129 -6.27 8.36 -7.12
CA CYS A 129 -6.44 7.07 -7.80
C CYS A 129 -7.60 7.10 -8.79
N LYS A 130 -7.57 6.25 -9.79
CA LYS A 130 -8.54 6.24 -10.88
C LYS A 130 -9.72 5.32 -10.63
N THR A 131 -9.50 4.23 -9.89
CA THR A 131 -10.50 3.17 -9.70
C THR A 131 -11.02 3.08 -8.27
N ILE A 132 -10.29 3.68 -7.31
CA ILE A 132 -10.65 3.68 -5.89
C ILE A 132 -10.64 5.10 -5.34
N ASN A 133 -11.33 5.31 -4.23
CA ASN A 133 -11.33 6.62 -3.54
C ASN A 133 -10.14 6.72 -2.57
N GLU A 134 -8.94 6.73 -3.12
CA GLU A 134 -7.70 6.88 -2.36
C GLU A 134 -6.68 7.67 -3.19
N LYS A 135 -5.56 8.06 -2.57
CA LYS A 135 -4.44 8.75 -3.23
C LYS A 135 -3.25 7.82 -3.39
N ALA A 136 -2.38 8.14 -4.33
CA ALA A 136 -1.11 7.45 -4.58
C ALA A 136 0.02 8.45 -4.77
N ILE A 137 1.28 7.99 -4.66
CA ILE A 137 2.46 8.82 -4.95
C ILE A 137 2.48 9.20 -6.43
N ALA A 138 2.56 10.50 -6.71
CA ALA A 138 2.41 11.04 -8.08
C ALA A 138 3.45 10.56 -9.09
N ARG A 139 4.67 10.24 -8.64
CA ARG A 139 5.82 9.86 -9.49
C ARG A 139 6.29 8.44 -9.25
N ALA A 140 5.42 7.55 -8.78
CA ALA A 140 5.71 6.12 -8.72
C ALA A 140 5.80 5.53 -10.14
N GLU A 141 6.68 4.56 -10.34
CA GLU A 141 6.78 3.83 -11.61
C GLU A 141 5.55 2.95 -11.86
N TYR A 142 5.06 2.31 -10.78
CA TYR A 142 3.82 1.53 -10.80
C TYR A 142 2.93 1.93 -9.63
N VAL A 143 1.63 1.97 -9.87
CA VAL A 143 0.60 2.07 -8.83
C VAL A 143 -0.39 0.94 -9.03
N ILE A 144 -0.58 0.14 -7.99
CA ILE A 144 -1.63 -0.85 -7.90
C ILE A 144 -2.74 -0.26 -7.04
N GLU A 145 -3.95 -0.23 -7.55
CA GLU A 145 -5.14 0.21 -6.85
C GLU A 145 -5.99 -1.00 -6.50
N GLY A 146 -6.42 -1.12 -5.25
CA GLY A 146 -7.17 -2.28 -4.79
C GLY A 146 -7.92 -2.02 -3.50
N GLU A 147 -8.51 -3.08 -2.98
CA GLU A 147 -9.29 -3.05 -1.74
C GLU A 147 -8.90 -4.21 -0.82
N LEU A 148 -8.75 -3.91 0.46
CA LEU A 148 -8.64 -4.94 1.50
C LEU A 148 -10.04 -5.39 1.86
N LEU A 149 -10.35 -6.64 1.56
CA LEU A 149 -11.66 -7.21 1.81
C LEU A 149 -11.85 -7.50 3.32
N PRO A 150 -13.02 -7.20 3.89
CA PRO A 150 -13.31 -7.55 5.27
C PRO A 150 -13.39 -9.07 5.44
N ASP A 151 -13.03 -9.56 6.63
CA ASP A 151 -13.15 -10.98 7.05
C ASP A 151 -12.38 -12.00 6.19
N VAL A 152 -11.51 -11.57 5.28
CA VAL A 152 -10.60 -12.44 4.52
C VAL A 152 -9.30 -12.61 5.29
N ARG A 153 -8.90 -13.89 5.51
CA ARG A 153 -7.65 -14.25 6.20
C ARG A 153 -6.85 -15.27 5.37
#